data_e7de6a4a62a29d1191566695018562cb
#
_entry.id   e7de6a4a62a29d1191566695018562cb
#
_cell.length_a   1.000
_cell.length_b   1.000
_cell.length_c   1.000
_cell.angle_alpha   90.00
_cell.angle_beta   90.00
_cell.angle_gamma   90.00
#
_symmetry.space_group_name_H-M   'P 1'
#
loop_
_entity.id
_entity.type
_entity.pdbx_description
1 polymer ?
#
loop_
_entity_poly.entity_id
_entity_poly.type
_entity_poly.pdbx_seq_one_letter_code
_entity_poly.pdbx_strand_id
1 'polypeptide(L)'
;MKYTSAEAGKLLKKLNDEQSSIVLREQNGREFLAAVGEDIESVRPDYNFKETQDALDEVKRKIRKLKHALNVFNSVTIIPEFGMTIDEMLVYIPQLTAKKNKLARMKDKLPKVREQTRVNSSILDYRYLNYDINEVAETYEQVCDTLAKAQTALDAANMNQTLEVDL
;
A
#
# COMPACT_ATOMS: atom_id res chain seq x y z
N MET A 1 -2.34 14.87 -20.30
CA MET A 1 -2.28 13.45 -20.73
C MET A 1 -3.30 12.66 -19.90
N LYS A 2 -3.92 11.61 -20.51
CA LYS A 2 -4.88 10.73 -19.83
C LYS A 2 -4.19 9.43 -19.43
N TYR A 3 -4.43 8.98 -18.21
CA TYR A 3 -3.91 7.73 -17.66
C TYR A 3 -5.02 7.01 -16.91
N THR A 4 -5.03 5.69 -16.93
CA THR A 4 -5.77 4.94 -15.92
C THR A 4 -5.07 5.04 -14.56
N SER A 5 -5.78 4.77 -13.47
CA SER A 5 -5.16 4.77 -12.13
C SER A 5 -3.99 3.78 -12.06
N ALA A 6 -4.11 2.62 -12.72
CA ALA A 6 -3.05 1.61 -12.79
C ALA A 6 -1.80 2.12 -13.56
N GLU A 7 -2.01 2.83 -14.69
CA GLU A 7 -0.91 3.43 -15.46
C GLU A 7 -0.24 4.57 -14.69
N ALA A 8 -1.04 5.43 -14.04
CA ALA A 8 -0.54 6.50 -13.18
C ALA A 8 0.29 5.95 -12.01
N GLY A 9 -0.13 4.83 -11.41
CA GLY A 9 0.64 4.12 -10.38
C GLY A 9 1.99 3.61 -10.89
N LYS A 10 2.03 3.01 -12.09
CA LYS A 10 3.29 2.57 -12.72
C LYS A 10 4.21 3.76 -13.04
N LEU A 11 3.64 4.85 -13.55
CA LEU A 11 4.40 6.07 -13.83
C LEU A 11 4.96 6.67 -12.54
N LEU A 12 4.18 6.70 -11.46
CA LEU A 12 4.64 7.17 -10.16
C LEU A 12 5.82 6.34 -9.64
N LYS A 13 5.75 5.01 -9.78
CA LYS A 13 6.87 4.12 -9.43
C LYS A 13 8.12 4.48 -10.24
N LYS A 14 7.99 4.62 -11.57
CA LYS A 14 9.11 5.01 -12.45
C LYS A 14 9.74 6.34 -12.03
N LEU A 15 8.94 7.35 -11.70
CA LEU A 15 9.45 8.64 -11.24
C LEU A 15 10.18 8.55 -9.88
N ASN A 16 9.69 7.71 -8.95
CA ASN A 16 10.39 7.46 -7.68
C ASN A 16 11.72 6.73 -7.90
N ASP A 17 11.77 5.77 -8.81
CA ASP A 17 13.00 5.05 -9.17
C ASP A 17 14.02 6.00 -9.82
N GLU A 18 13.55 6.92 -10.70
CA GLU A 18 14.37 7.99 -11.30
C GLU A 18 14.93 8.94 -10.23
N GLN A 19 14.09 9.41 -9.30
CA GLN A 19 14.53 10.23 -8.16
C GLN A 19 15.63 9.53 -7.36
N SER A 20 15.41 8.24 -7.03
CA SER A 20 16.36 7.45 -6.26
C SER A 20 17.69 7.29 -6.99
N SER A 21 17.67 7.12 -8.33
CA SER A 21 18.87 7.03 -9.17
C SER A 21 19.66 8.34 -9.19
N ILE A 22 18.98 9.49 -9.24
CA ILE A 22 19.65 10.81 -9.21
C ILE A 22 20.30 11.02 -7.83
N VAL A 23 19.57 10.72 -6.74
CA VAL A 23 20.12 10.84 -5.37
C VAL A 23 21.35 9.94 -5.18
N LEU A 24 21.30 8.70 -5.69
CA LEU A 24 22.44 7.79 -5.60
C LEU A 24 23.66 8.32 -6.37
N ARG A 25 23.47 8.86 -7.59
CA ARG A 25 24.55 9.50 -8.36
C ARG A 25 25.13 10.71 -7.63
N GLU A 26 24.28 11.54 -7.02
CA GLU A 26 24.71 12.67 -6.19
C GLU A 26 25.56 12.19 -5.00
N GLN A 27 25.11 11.18 -4.28
CA GLN A 27 25.85 10.63 -3.13
C GLN A 27 27.23 10.13 -3.53
N ASN A 28 27.33 9.50 -4.69
CA ASN A 28 28.60 8.94 -5.19
C ASN A 28 29.53 9.99 -5.82
N GLY A 29 29.00 11.11 -6.29
CA GLY A 29 29.78 12.11 -7.02
C GLY A 29 30.11 13.37 -6.22
N ARG A 30 29.34 13.69 -5.17
CA ARG A 30 29.47 14.97 -4.43
C ARG A 30 30.75 15.07 -3.57
N GLU A 31 31.36 13.95 -3.23
CA GLU A 31 32.59 13.87 -2.44
C GLU A 31 33.48 12.77 -3.03
N PHE A 32 34.78 13.00 -3.06
CA PHE A 32 35.76 12.02 -3.53
C PHE A 32 37.07 12.13 -2.76
N LEU A 33 37.88 11.08 -2.83
CA LEU A 33 39.18 11.01 -2.19
C LEU A 33 40.28 11.12 -3.25
N ALA A 34 41.34 11.86 -2.93
CA ALA A 34 42.57 11.92 -3.69
C ALA A 34 43.74 11.65 -2.74
N ALA A 35 44.73 10.88 -3.16
CA ALA A 35 45.93 10.63 -2.38
C ALA A 35 46.83 11.87 -2.37
N VAL A 36 47.73 11.96 -1.38
CA VAL A 36 48.72 13.03 -1.32
C VAL A 36 49.66 12.95 -2.54
N GLY A 37 49.68 13.97 -3.35
CA GLY A 37 50.49 14.01 -4.58
C GLY A 37 49.78 13.48 -5.84
N GLU A 38 48.56 13.03 -5.73
CA GLU A 38 47.72 12.66 -6.87
C GLU A 38 47.11 13.90 -7.53
N ASP A 39 46.93 13.87 -8.84
CA ASP A 39 46.23 14.92 -9.54
C ASP A 39 44.74 14.84 -9.25
N ILE A 40 44.23 15.84 -8.51
CA ILE A 40 42.84 15.90 -8.06
C ILE A 40 41.84 15.82 -9.22
N GLU A 41 42.19 16.46 -10.36
CA GLU A 41 41.28 16.49 -11.51
C GLU A 41 41.20 15.14 -12.23
N SER A 42 42.25 14.29 -12.13
CA SER A 42 42.24 12.95 -12.74
C SER A 42 41.29 11.97 -12.02
N VAL A 43 40.97 12.22 -10.74
CA VAL A 43 40.13 11.37 -9.91
C VAL A 43 38.77 11.99 -9.57
N ARG A 44 38.55 13.22 -10.02
CA ARG A 44 37.31 13.96 -9.79
C ARG A 44 36.13 13.30 -10.53
N PRO A 45 35.06 12.90 -9.81
CA PRO A 45 33.82 12.42 -10.45
C PRO A 45 33.18 13.50 -11.32
N ASP A 46 32.53 13.06 -12.39
CA ASP A 46 31.65 13.92 -13.17
C ASP A 46 30.38 14.25 -12.40
N TYR A 47 30.37 15.39 -11.71
CA TYR A 47 29.24 15.84 -10.91
C TYR A 47 29.02 17.34 -11.05
N ASN A 48 27.80 17.71 -11.40
CA ASN A 48 27.35 19.10 -11.46
C ASN A 48 26.19 19.30 -10.45
N PHE A 49 26.46 20.07 -9.40
CA PHE A 49 25.49 20.34 -8.34
C PHE A 49 24.20 20.96 -8.89
N LYS A 50 24.31 22.03 -9.70
CA LYS A 50 23.15 22.76 -10.21
C LYS A 50 22.26 21.88 -11.08
N GLU A 51 22.83 21.19 -12.04
CA GLU A 51 22.10 20.28 -12.93
C GLU A 51 21.41 19.15 -12.14
N THR A 52 22.09 18.63 -11.12
CA THR A 52 21.53 17.59 -10.26
C THR A 52 20.35 18.10 -9.45
N GLN A 53 20.44 19.30 -8.86
CA GLN A 53 19.33 19.90 -8.12
C GLN A 53 18.14 20.23 -9.04
N ASP A 54 18.40 20.80 -10.21
CA ASP A 54 17.36 21.11 -11.20
C ASP A 54 16.63 19.83 -11.65
N ALA A 55 17.37 18.75 -11.90
CA ALA A 55 16.79 17.44 -12.25
C ALA A 55 15.96 16.85 -11.10
N LEU A 56 16.44 16.93 -9.85
CA LEU A 56 15.70 16.48 -8.67
C LEU A 56 14.39 17.26 -8.48
N ASP A 57 14.45 18.58 -8.64
CA ASP A 57 13.27 19.43 -8.45
C ASP A 57 12.22 19.19 -9.54
N GLU A 58 12.63 18.94 -10.77
CA GLU A 58 11.72 18.59 -11.86
C GLU A 58 11.04 17.23 -11.62
N VAL A 59 11.78 16.19 -11.22
CA VAL A 59 11.19 14.88 -10.91
C VAL A 59 10.25 14.97 -9.70
N LYS A 60 10.64 15.68 -8.64
CA LYS A 60 9.78 15.93 -7.48
C LYS A 60 8.50 16.70 -7.85
N ARG A 61 8.60 17.67 -8.77
CA ARG A 61 7.45 18.41 -9.29
C ARG A 61 6.46 17.46 -9.97
N LYS A 62 6.94 16.59 -10.87
CA LYS A 62 6.12 15.57 -11.54
C LYS A 62 5.45 14.62 -10.55
N ILE A 63 6.20 14.13 -9.57
CA ILE A 63 5.66 13.26 -8.50
C ILE A 63 4.53 13.96 -7.74
N ARG A 64 4.71 15.23 -7.35
CA ARG A 64 3.65 15.99 -6.63
C ARG A 64 2.39 16.14 -7.47
N LYS A 65 2.52 16.52 -8.74
CA LYS A 65 1.37 16.66 -9.66
C LYS A 65 0.62 15.34 -9.83
N LEU A 66 1.35 14.26 -10.09
CA LEU A 66 0.75 12.94 -10.30
C LEU A 66 0.07 12.41 -9.04
N LYS A 67 0.69 12.54 -7.87
CA LYS A 67 0.06 12.16 -6.59
C LYS A 67 -1.20 12.96 -6.31
N HIS A 68 -1.17 14.27 -6.57
CA HIS A 68 -2.35 15.11 -6.38
C HIS A 68 -3.50 14.67 -7.30
N ALA A 69 -3.22 14.46 -8.59
CA ALA A 69 -4.23 13.99 -9.54
C ALA A 69 -4.83 12.63 -9.13
N LEU A 70 -4.00 11.68 -8.67
CA LEU A 70 -4.46 10.40 -8.13
C LEU A 70 -5.34 10.57 -6.89
N ASN A 71 -4.96 11.44 -5.97
CA ASN A 71 -5.76 11.69 -4.75
C ASN A 71 -7.13 12.29 -5.09
N VAL A 72 -7.17 13.27 -5.99
CA VAL A 72 -8.44 13.85 -6.48
C VAL A 72 -9.27 12.77 -7.16
N PHE A 73 -8.68 12.00 -8.06
CA PHE A 73 -9.36 10.90 -8.74
C PHE A 73 -9.98 9.91 -7.75
N ASN A 74 -9.22 9.45 -6.76
CA ASN A 74 -9.69 8.49 -5.75
C ASN A 74 -10.84 9.05 -4.90
N SER A 75 -10.81 10.34 -4.59
CA SER A 75 -11.81 10.98 -3.72
C SER A 75 -13.14 11.32 -4.42
N VAL A 76 -13.16 11.40 -5.76
CA VAL A 76 -14.37 11.75 -6.52
C VAL A 76 -14.94 10.58 -7.31
N THR A 77 -14.15 9.56 -7.60
CA THR A 77 -14.54 8.42 -8.42
C THR A 77 -15.35 7.43 -7.58
N ILE A 78 -16.65 7.31 -7.90
CA ILE A 78 -17.56 6.39 -7.21
C ILE A 78 -17.53 5.02 -7.88
N ILE A 79 -17.52 3.97 -7.08
CA ILE A 79 -17.74 2.58 -7.48
C ILE A 79 -19.24 2.28 -7.31
N PRO A 80 -20.01 2.17 -8.41
CA PRO A 80 -21.47 2.15 -8.34
C PRO A 80 -22.05 1.01 -7.52
N GLU A 81 -21.42 -0.17 -7.58
CA GLU A 81 -21.88 -1.38 -6.88
C GLU A 81 -21.88 -1.22 -5.36
N PHE A 82 -21.01 -0.36 -4.83
CA PHE A 82 -20.86 -0.10 -3.39
C PHE A 82 -21.35 1.28 -2.98
N GLY A 83 -21.56 2.19 -3.93
CA GLY A 83 -21.90 3.60 -3.64
C GLY A 83 -20.79 4.35 -2.89
N MET A 84 -19.58 3.84 -2.92
CA MET A 84 -18.39 4.37 -2.24
C MET A 84 -17.39 4.92 -3.25
N THR A 85 -16.62 5.92 -2.85
CA THR A 85 -15.45 6.39 -3.61
C THR A 85 -14.34 5.37 -3.60
N ILE A 86 -13.37 5.49 -4.53
CA ILE A 86 -12.16 4.64 -4.51
C ILE A 86 -11.43 4.80 -3.17
N ASP A 87 -11.34 6.02 -2.65
CA ASP A 87 -10.69 6.32 -1.36
C ASP A 87 -11.37 5.58 -0.20
N GLU A 88 -12.72 5.59 -0.15
CA GLU A 88 -13.49 4.82 0.84
C GLU A 88 -13.28 3.31 0.67
N MET A 89 -13.22 2.80 -0.56
CA MET A 89 -12.96 1.38 -0.83
C MET A 89 -11.56 0.94 -0.38
N LEU A 90 -10.55 1.82 -0.51
CA LEU A 90 -9.19 1.55 -0.01
C LEU A 90 -9.13 1.40 1.51
N VAL A 91 -10.09 1.97 2.24
CA VAL A 91 -10.26 1.76 3.69
C VAL A 91 -11.15 0.55 3.97
N TYR A 92 -12.23 0.37 3.22
CA TYR A 92 -13.23 -0.68 3.44
C TYR A 92 -12.67 -2.09 3.21
N ILE A 93 -11.88 -2.31 2.15
CA ILE A 93 -11.27 -3.62 1.84
C ILE A 93 -10.37 -4.14 2.98
N PRO A 94 -9.44 -3.35 3.55
CA PRO A 94 -8.71 -3.73 4.75
C PRO A 94 -9.60 -4.06 5.96
N GLN A 95 -10.70 -3.33 6.17
CA GLN A 95 -11.66 -3.61 7.24
C GLN A 95 -12.37 -4.96 7.03
N LEU A 96 -12.79 -5.27 5.80
CA LEU A 96 -13.34 -6.58 5.45
C LEU A 96 -12.31 -7.69 5.66
N THR A 97 -11.06 -7.46 5.28
CA THR A 97 -9.96 -8.41 5.46
C THR A 97 -9.72 -8.68 6.95
N ALA A 98 -9.70 -7.65 7.78
CA ALA A 98 -9.56 -7.79 9.23
C ALA A 98 -10.74 -8.56 9.84
N LYS A 99 -11.99 -8.26 9.40
CA LYS A 99 -13.20 -8.98 9.82
C LYS A 99 -13.16 -10.45 9.41
N LYS A 100 -12.79 -10.76 8.16
CA LYS A 100 -12.58 -12.12 7.66
C LYS A 100 -11.60 -12.90 8.54
N ASN A 101 -10.42 -12.32 8.82
CA ASN A 101 -9.38 -12.95 9.63
C ASN A 101 -9.82 -13.19 11.09
N LYS A 102 -10.63 -12.29 11.65
CA LYS A 102 -11.24 -12.47 12.98
C LYS A 102 -12.22 -13.63 12.96
N LEU A 103 -13.15 -13.66 12.00
CA LEU A 103 -14.17 -14.70 11.89
C LEU A 103 -13.57 -16.07 11.59
N ALA A 104 -12.52 -16.15 10.77
CA ALA A 104 -11.77 -17.39 10.53
C ALA A 104 -11.28 -18.02 11.84
N ARG A 105 -10.67 -17.20 12.71
CA ARG A 105 -10.20 -17.66 14.04
C ARG A 105 -11.33 -18.04 14.99
N MET A 106 -12.52 -17.46 14.83
CA MET A 106 -13.67 -17.76 15.64
C MET A 106 -14.34 -19.08 15.23
N LYS A 107 -14.51 -19.33 13.92
CA LYS A 107 -15.15 -20.56 13.41
C LYS A 107 -14.33 -21.83 13.68
N ASP A 108 -13.01 -21.69 13.84
CA ASP A 108 -12.11 -22.82 14.09
C ASP A 108 -12.00 -23.19 15.58
N LYS A 109 -12.75 -22.52 16.46
CA LYS A 109 -12.76 -22.81 17.90
C LYS A 109 -13.66 -23.98 18.23
N LEU A 110 -13.24 -24.78 19.22
CA LEU A 110 -14.10 -25.83 19.79
C LEU A 110 -15.13 -25.22 20.76
N PRO A 111 -16.38 -25.71 20.78
CA PRO A 111 -17.45 -25.19 21.65
C PRO A 111 -17.09 -25.26 23.15
N LYS A 112 -16.29 -26.24 23.54
CA LYS A 112 -15.82 -26.44 24.89
C LYS A 112 -14.39 -26.95 24.88
N VAL A 113 -13.51 -26.31 25.63
CA VAL A 113 -12.13 -26.73 25.81
C VAL A 113 -11.77 -26.73 27.29
N ARG A 114 -11.10 -27.81 27.74
CA ARG A 114 -10.58 -27.86 29.12
C ARG A 114 -9.42 -26.84 29.22
N GLU A 115 -9.53 -25.95 30.19
CA GLU A 115 -8.44 -25.02 30.50
C GLU A 115 -7.35 -25.78 31.27
N GLN A 116 -6.08 -25.61 30.86
CA GLN A 116 -4.97 -26.14 31.62
C GLN A 116 -4.75 -25.21 32.82
N THR A 117 -5.25 -25.58 33.95
CA THR A 117 -5.08 -24.85 35.21
C THR A 117 -3.62 -24.97 35.68
N ARG A 118 -3.11 -23.94 36.32
CA ARG A 118 -1.77 -23.93 36.94
C ARG A 118 -1.61 -25.11 37.86
N VAL A 119 -0.40 -25.66 37.93
CA VAL A 119 0.03 -26.95 38.50
C VAL A 119 -0.44 -27.30 39.91
N ASN A 120 -1.16 -26.44 40.62
CA ASN A 120 -1.61 -26.65 42.00
C ASN A 120 -3.10 -26.30 42.27
N SER A 121 -3.96 -26.31 41.27
CA SER A 121 -5.41 -26.09 41.48
C SER A 121 -6.18 -27.38 41.34
N SER A 122 -6.97 -27.72 42.35
CA SER A 122 -7.95 -28.81 42.32
C SER A 122 -9.22 -28.50 41.53
N ILE A 123 -9.30 -27.26 40.97
CA ILE A 123 -10.46 -26.79 40.22
C ILE A 123 -10.21 -27.05 38.72
N LEU A 124 -11.17 -27.70 38.06
CA LEU A 124 -11.18 -27.96 36.63
C LEU A 124 -12.03 -26.89 35.95
N ASP A 125 -11.35 -26.00 35.24
CA ASP A 125 -12.02 -24.95 34.46
C ASP A 125 -12.21 -25.41 33.01
N TYR A 126 -13.32 -25.01 32.42
CA TYR A 126 -13.60 -25.17 31.00
C TYR A 126 -13.89 -23.82 30.40
N ARG A 127 -13.31 -23.58 29.23
CA ARG A 127 -13.62 -22.46 28.38
C ARG A 127 -14.76 -22.82 27.44
N TYR A 128 -15.80 -22.04 27.45
CA TYR A 128 -16.97 -22.19 26.58
C TYR A 128 -16.99 -21.03 25.59
N LEU A 129 -17.48 -21.28 24.37
CA LEU A 129 -17.80 -20.20 23.45
C LEU A 129 -19.10 -19.53 23.90
N ASN A 130 -19.12 -18.18 23.76
CA ASN A 130 -20.31 -17.37 24.01
C ASN A 130 -20.88 -16.82 22.68
N TYR A 131 -20.87 -17.64 21.64
CA TYR A 131 -21.42 -17.35 20.32
C TYR A 131 -21.75 -18.67 19.60
N ASP A 132 -22.64 -18.58 18.57
CA ASP A 132 -22.96 -19.70 17.70
C ASP A 132 -21.91 -19.82 16.58
N ILE A 133 -21.29 -20.99 16.47
CA ILE A 133 -20.26 -21.26 15.42
C ILE A 133 -20.87 -21.24 14.01
N ASN A 134 -22.14 -21.68 13.86
CA ASN A 134 -22.80 -21.69 12.56
C ASN A 134 -23.07 -20.26 12.06
N GLU A 135 -23.53 -19.39 12.97
CA GLU A 135 -23.71 -17.96 12.67
C GLU A 135 -22.40 -17.30 12.26
N VAL A 136 -21.31 -17.64 12.97
CA VAL A 136 -19.96 -17.16 12.61
C VAL A 136 -19.52 -17.68 11.24
N ALA A 137 -19.77 -18.95 10.93
CA ALA A 137 -19.43 -19.54 9.64
C ALA A 137 -20.20 -18.90 8.48
N GLU A 138 -21.50 -18.69 8.62
CA GLU A 138 -22.33 -17.99 7.64
C GLU A 138 -21.85 -16.55 7.41
N THR A 139 -21.58 -15.84 8.51
CA THR A 139 -21.05 -14.47 8.42
C THR A 139 -19.67 -14.42 7.75
N TYR A 140 -18.82 -15.42 8.00
CA TYR A 140 -17.52 -15.56 7.35
C TYR A 140 -17.66 -15.69 5.84
N GLU A 141 -18.54 -16.57 5.34
CA GLU A 141 -18.77 -16.75 3.89
C GLU A 141 -19.31 -15.45 3.25
N GLN A 142 -20.26 -14.76 3.90
CA GLN A 142 -20.77 -13.48 3.41
C GLN A 142 -19.66 -12.41 3.30
N VAL A 143 -18.76 -12.37 4.27
CA VAL A 143 -17.62 -11.44 4.26
C VAL A 143 -16.62 -11.80 3.16
N CYS A 144 -16.37 -13.09 2.92
CA CYS A 144 -15.52 -13.56 1.83
C CYS A 144 -16.07 -13.13 0.46
N ASP A 145 -17.37 -13.33 0.23
CA ASP A 145 -18.03 -12.95 -1.01
C ASP A 145 -18.01 -11.42 -1.22
N THR A 146 -18.30 -10.67 -0.16
CA THR A 146 -18.27 -9.20 -0.21
C THR A 146 -16.86 -8.69 -0.50
N LEU A 147 -15.84 -9.27 0.12
CA LEU A 147 -14.43 -8.91 -0.10
C LEU A 147 -14.01 -9.18 -1.55
N ALA A 148 -14.38 -10.35 -2.10
CA ALA A 148 -14.07 -10.69 -3.48
C ALA A 148 -14.72 -9.71 -4.48
N LYS A 149 -16.01 -9.37 -4.27
CA LYS A 149 -16.72 -8.37 -5.08
C LYS A 149 -16.08 -6.99 -4.98
N ALA A 150 -15.72 -6.55 -3.76
CA ALA A 150 -15.11 -5.26 -3.53
C ALA A 150 -13.75 -5.13 -4.22
N GLN A 151 -12.92 -6.17 -4.17
CA GLN A 151 -11.63 -6.20 -4.85
C GLN A 151 -11.79 -6.15 -6.38
N THR A 152 -12.70 -6.96 -6.94
CA THR A 152 -12.99 -6.97 -8.38
C THR A 152 -13.51 -5.61 -8.88
N ALA A 153 -14.41 -4.98 -8.14
CA ALA A 153 -14.96 -3.68 -8.50
C ALA A 153 -13.90 -2.56 -8.44
N LEU A 154 -13.03 -2.59 -7.43
CA LEU A 154 -11.90 -1.66 -7.33
C LEU A 154 -10.90 -1.83 -8.48
N ASP A 155 -10.55 -3.08 -8.82
CA ASP A 155 -9.64 -3.38 -9.92
C ASP A 155 -10.24 -2.91 -11.26
N ALA A 156 -11.52 -3.16 -11.49
CA ALA A 156 -12.22 -2.69 -12.68
C ALA A 156 -12.22 -1.15 -12.80
N ALA A 157 -12.45 -0.44 -11.70
CA ALA A 157 -12.39 1.02 -11.67
C ALA A 157 -10.97 1.53 -11.99
N ASN A 158 -9.94 0.94 -11.40
CA ASN A 158 -8.53 1.29 -11.62
C ASN A 158 -8.04 1.03 -13.05
N MET A 159 -8.64 0.06 -13.74
CA MET A 159 -8.25 -0.31 -15.12
C MET A 159 -9.02 0.47 -16.19
N ASN A 160 -10.28 0.85 -15.92
CA ASN A 160 -11.17 1.38 -16.95
C ASN A 160 -11.40 2.90 -16.85
N GLN A 161 -11.27 3.47 -15.65
CA GLN A 161 -11.47 4.89 -15.46
C GLN A 161 -10.14 5.65 -15.59
N THR A 162 -10.21 6.86 -16.17
CA THR A 162 -9.00 7.66 -16.48
C THR A 162 -9.00 8.97 -15.71
N LEU A 163 -7.80 9.40 -15.32
CA LEU A 163 -7.51 10.72 -14.78
C LEU A 163 -6.69 11.54 -15.77
N GLU A 164 -6.82 12.84 -15.72
CA GLU A 164 -6.01 13.76 -16.51
C GLU A 164 -4.93 14.40 -15.63
N VAL A 165 -3.70 14.41 -16.14
CA VAL A 165 -2.59 15.09 -15.48
C VAL A 165 -1.69 15.75 -16.51
N ASP A 166 -1.25 16.98 -16.18
CA ASP A 166 -0.24 17.73 -16.91
C ASP A 166 1.07 17.75 -16.11
N LEU A 167 2.06 16.98 -16.58
CA LEU A 167 3.34 16.73 -15.88
C LEU A 167 4.43 17.69 -16.36
#